data_d5718331c52903a3ddd4e766d66626b0
#
_entry.id   d5718331c52903a3ddd4e766d66626b0
#
_cell.length_a   1.000
_cell.length_b   1.000
_cell.length_c   1.000
_cell.angle_alpha   90.00
_cell.angle_beta   90.00
_cell.angle_gamma   90.00
#
_symmetry.space_group_name_H-M   'P 1'
#
loop_
_entity.id
_entity.type
_entity.pdbx_description
1 polymer ?
#
loop_
_entity_poly.entity_id
_entity_poly.type
_entity_poly.pdbx_seq_one_letter_code
_entity_poly.pdbx_strand_id
1 'polypeptide(L)'
;ASSRYGVPLRDDAPRYAAFPDRQVIFIGGRAINAAAWAQHPANPFVGEERSLLPAAWGRTVLNRYRPFDDLENWHQPQHADLDISVYDFLRSRGATPAAIRLGYETNMPYGTESSHDVSILQLAFVDHWQRINQRQLGAGDRFVGIFEGGNQQLPIAMAKRLNGDLLLDRHVVAIEQTKENILVRCSDGSRHHARAVVSSMPFTTLRHVHLDPLPAPLQNRAIQTLGAKPITQFHLLPRRPFWDDDGLSPAFWTDGLAGSVLANRDPKDPKTVTSLTVWCSAANARFLDRYSEADAARIVIAEIERLRPAARGALEVAAVHSWERDPHAAGTWAIFRPGQVALTSHLAKPHNKLFFCGEHTALAARGMEAAFESAERVSLEVLDALS
;
A
#
# COMPACT_ATOMS: atom_id res chain seq x y z
N ALA A 1 10.79 17.80 3.34
CA ALA A 1 11.69 17.07 2.41
C ALA A 1 11.82 17.82 1.07
N SER A 2 10.72 18.14 0.38
CA SER A 2 10.71 18.82 -0.94
C SER A 2 11.66 20.05 -0.97
N SER A 3 11.41 21.04 -0.14
CA SER A 3 12.22 22.27 -0.08
C SER A 3 13.68 22.02 0.32
N ARG A 4 13.92 21.13 1.29
CA ARG A 4 15.27 20.78 1.75
C ARG A 4 16.14 20.17 0.64
N TYR A 5 15.56 19.35 -0.22
CA TYR A 5 16.30 18.66 -1.28
C TYR A 5 16.13 19.28 -2.65
N GLY A 6 15.35 20.35 -2.77
CA GLY A 6 15.13 21.07 -4.04
C GLY A 6 14.36 20.27 -5.07
N VAL A 7 13.48 19.34 -4.64
CA VAL A 7 12.61 18.56 -5.53
C VAL A 7 11.22 19.18 -5.48
N PRO A 8 10.73 19.81 -6.56
CA PRO A 8 9.44 20.46 -6.57
C PRO A 8 8.29 19.48 -6.37
N LEU A 9 7.25 19.94 -5.66
CA LEU A 9 5.97 19.24 -5.56
C LEU A 9 4.97 19.83 -6.56
N ARG A 10 4.24 18.96 -7.21
CA ARG A 10 3.11 19.28 -8.07
C ARG A 10 1.82 18.79 -7.43
N ASP A 11 0.73 19.55 -7.59
CA ASP A 11 -0.61 19.02 -7.26
C ASP A 11 -1.08 18.07 -8.37
N ASP A 12 -1.32 16.83 -8.00
CA ASP A 12 -1.81 15.78 -8.89
C ASP A 12 -3.30 15.44 -8.62
N ALA A 13 -3.98 16.19 -7.75
CA ALA A 13 -5.41 15.97 -7.46
C ALA A 13 -6.29 15.99 -8.72
N PRO A 14 -6.07 16.88 -9.72
CA PRO A 14 -6.82 16.88 -10.97
C PRO A 14 -6.71 15.56 -11.75
N ARG A 15 -5.59 14.86 -11.64
CA ARG A 15 -5.34 13.56 -12.28
C ARG A 15 -6.35 12.49 -11.87
N TYR A 16 -6.87 12.58 -10.66
CA TYR A 16 -7.82 11.61 -10.10
C TYR A 16 -9.26 12.12 -10.07
N ALA A 17 -9.55 13.21 -10.79
CA ALA A 17 -10.89 13.76 -10.86
C ALA A 17 -11.88 12.70 -11.41
N ALA A 18 -13.01 12.53 -10.74
CA ALA A 18 -14.03 11.56 -11.15
C ALA A 18 -14.80 12.01 -12.40
N PHE A 19 -15.38 11.05 -13.10
CA PHE A 19 -16.44 11.26 -14.10
C PHE A 19 -17.77 10.79 -13.48
N PRO A 20 -18.40 11.55 -12.59
CA PRO A 20 -19.52 11.07 -11.78
C PRO A 20 -20.70 10.61 -12.64
N ASP A 21 -20.98 11.29 -13.74
CA ASP A 21 -22.16 11.04 -14.59
C ASP A 21 -22.06 9.73 -15.41
N ARG A 22 -20.86 9.16 -15.53
CA ARG A 22 -20.60 7.96 -16.33
C ARG A 22 -20.03 6.82 -15.47
N GLN A 23 -20.11 6.94 -14.16
CA GLN A 23 -19.49 5.95 -13.26
C GLN A 23 -20.19 4.60 -13.35
N VAL A 24 -19.38 3.56 -13.54
CA VAL A 24 -19.84 2.18 -13.70
C VAL A 24 -19.04 1.25 -12.82
N ILE A 25 -19.69 0.21 -12.31
CA ILE A 25 -19.08 -0.96 -11.70
C ILE A 25 -19.46 -2.21 -12.49
N PHE A 26 -18.59 -3.21 -12.48
CA PHE A 26 -18.88 -4.50 -13.11
C PHE A 26 -18.97 -5.57 -12.03
N ILE A 27 -20.11 -6.27 -11.97
CA ILE A 27 -20.38 -7.38 -11.04
C ILE A 27 -20.86 -8.57 -11.83
N GLY A 28 -20.20 -9.72 -11.67
CA GLY A 28 -20.48 -10.92 -12.45
C GLY A 28 -20.36 -10.69 -13.97
N GLY A 29 -19.47 -9.78 -14.38
CA GLY A 29 -19.24 -9.42 -15.77
C GLY A 29 -20.30 -8.49 -16.38
N ARG A 30 -21.23 -7.95 -15.61
CA ARG A 30 -22.30 -7.05 -16.06
C ARG A 30 -22.05 -5.63 -15.60
N ALA A 31 -22.21 -4.67 -16.49
CA ALA A 31 -22.12 -3.26 -16.18
C ALA A 31 -23.35 -2.82 -15.36
N ILE A 32 -23.10 -2.13 -14.26
CA ILE A 32 -24.13 -1.53 -13.40
C ILE A 32 -23.78 -0.06 -13.26
N ASN A 33 -24.69 0.82 -13.68
CA ASN A 33 -24.52 2.25 -13.44
C ASN A 33 -24.52 2.54 -11.95
N ALA A 34 -23.60 3.39 -11.48
CA ALA A 34 -23.46 3.72 -10.07
C ALA A 34 -24.76 4.27 -9.45
N ALA A 35 -25.53 5.04 -10.21
CA ALA A 35 -26.82 5.57 -9.77
C ALA A 35 -27.89 4.47 -9.52
N ALA A 36 -27.81 3.35 -10.25
CA ALA A 36 -28.73 2.22 -10.09
C ALA A 36 -28.31 1.24 -8.98
N TRP A 37 -27.07 1.38 -8.47
CA TRP A 37 -26.49 0.41 -7.54
C TRP A 37 -27.30 0.22 -6.25
N ALA A 38 -27.79 1.32 -5.65
CA ALA A 38 -28.53 1.26 -4.38
C ALA A 38 -29.75 0.33 -4.42
N GLN A 39 -30.41 0.20 -5.58
CA GLN A 39 -31.60 -0.64 -5.77
C GLN A 39 -31.29 -1.98 -6.46
N HIS A 40 -30.03 -2.20 -6.86
CA HIS A 40 -29.66 -3.37 -7.64
C HIS A 40 -29.79 -4.67 -6.81
N PRO A 41 -30.34 -5.77 -7.37
CA PRO A 41 -30.52 -7.04 -6.66
C PRO A 41 -29.21 -7.66 -6.17
N ALA A 42 -28.10 -7.46 -6.87
CA ALA A 42 -26.77 -7.96 -6.47
C ALA A 42 -26.13 -7.15 -5.32
N ASN A 43 -26.76 -6.08 -4.84
CA ASN A 43 -26.24 -5.26 -3.76
C ASN A 43 -26.53 -5.92 -2.39
N PRO A 44 -25.49 -6.45 -1.69
CA PRO A 44 -25.65 -7.13 -0.41
C PRO A 44 -25.69 -6.19 0.80
N PHE A 45 -25.49 -4.87 0.57
CA PHE A 45 -25.45 -3.88 1.64
C PHE A 45 -26.86 -3.58 2.14
N VAL A 46 -26.96 -3.10 3.39
CA VAL A 46 -28.26 -2.88 4.06
C VAL A 46 -28.43 -1.42 4.48
N GLY A 47 -29.67 -0.98 4.61
CA GLY A 47 -30.00 0.37 5.06
C GLY A 47 -29.35 1.45 4.18
N GLU A 48 -28.79 2.48 4.82
CA GLU A 48 -28.12 3.59 4.16
C GLU A 48 -26.86 3.16 3.39
N GLU A 49 -26.25 2.05 3.80
CA GLU A 49 -25.03 1.54 3.16
C GLU A 49 -25.27 1.06 1.73
N ARG A 50 -26.52 0.80 1.34
CA ARG A 50 -26.87 0.44 -0.05
C ARG A 50 -26.43 1.48 -1.08
N SER A 51 -26.33 2.75 -0.68
CA SER A 51 -25.85 3.84 -1.53
C SER A 51 -24.34 3.80 -1.79
N LEU A 52 -23.58 3.05 -0.98
CA LEU A 52 -22.13 2.96 -1.10
C LEU A 52 -21.73 1.99 -2.20
N LEU A 53 -20.80 2.43 -3.06
CA LEU A 53 -20.17 1.53 -4.03
C LEU A 53 -19.27 0.49 -3.32
N PRO A 54 -19.07 -0.70 -3.89
CA PRO A 54 -18.27 -1.75 -3.27
C PRO A 54 -16.89 -1.28 -2.81
N ALA A 55 -16.15 -0.58 -3.66
CA ALA A 55 -14.83 -0.07 -3.34
C ALA A 55 -14.79 0.95 -2.20
N ALA A 56 -15.92 1.58 -1.87
CA ALA A 56 -16.03 2.58 -0.81
C ALA A 56 -16.61 2.02 0.51
N TRP A 57 -17.37 0.92 0.44
CA TRP A 57 -18.15 0.41 1.56
C TRP A 57 -17.28 0.12 2.79
N GLY A 58 -16.28 -0.73 2.65
CA GLY A 58 -15.45 -1.17 3.78
C GLY A 58 -14.79 -0.01 4.50
N ARG A 59 -14.23 0.93 3.76
CA ARG A 59 -13.61 2.14 4.33
C ARG A 59 -14.64 3.02 5.03
N THR A 60 -15.79 3.25 4.41
CA THR A 60 -16.83 4.11 4.98
C THR A 60 -17.40 3.54 6.28
N VAL A 61 -17.59 2.22 6.35
CA VAL A 61 -18.06 1.54 7.57
C VAL A 61 -17.02 1.62 8.67
N LEU A 62 -15.75 1.36 8.35
CA LEU A 62 -14.64 1.42 9.31
C LEU A 62 -14.38 2.84 9.82
N ASN A 63 -14.56 3.86 8.99
CA ASN A 63 -14.39 5.27 9.36
C ASN A 63 -15.35 5.75 10.47
N ARG A 64 -16.42 5.03 10.72
CA ARG A 64 -17.36 5.33 11.83
C ARG A 64 -16.80 4.89 13.17
N TYR A 65 -15.76 4.05 13.18
CA TYR A 65 -15.17 3.51 14.38
C TYR A 65 -13.88 4.25 14.76
N ARG A 66 -13.83 4.73 16.01
CA ARG A 66 -12.72 5.54 16.53
C ARG A 66 -12.35 5.08 17.92
N PRO A 67 -11.53 4.03 18.05
CA PRO A 67 -11.22 3.44 19.35
C PRO A 67 -10.19 4.24 20.16
N PHE A 68 -9.48 5.20 19.54
CA PHE A 68 -8.43 6.00 20.17
C PHE A 68 -8.45 7.43 19.62
N ASP A 69 -8.04 8.38 20.46
CA ASP A 69 -8.00 9.82 20.14
C ASP A 69 -6.64 10.23 19.56
N ASP A 70 -5.57 9.54 19.93
CA ASP A 70 -4.19 9.80 19.56
C ASP A 70 -3.64 8.72 18.63
N LEU A 71 -2.91 9.13 17.59
CA LEU A 71 -2.30 8.22 16.63
C LEU A 71 -1.30 7.24 17.26
N GLU A 72 -0.59 7.66 18.30
CA GLU A 72 0.42 6.83 18.95
C GLU A 72 -0.19 5.77 19.88
N ASN A 73 -1.50 5.84 20.16
CA ASN A 73 -2.16 4.96 21.13
C ASN A 73 -2.70 3.65 20.54
N TRP A 74 -2.74 3.51 19.22
CA TRP A 74 -3.39 2.36 18.57
C TRP A 74 -2.83 0.99 18.97
N HIS A 75 -1.59 0.91 19.37
CA HIS A 75 -0.89 -0.33 19.73
C HIS A 75 -0.77 -0.55 21.25
N GLN A 76 -1.34 0.33 22.06
CA GLN A 76 -1.23 0.27 23.51
C GLN A 76 -2.05 -0.89 24.10
N PRO A 77 -1.63 -1.48 25.26
CA PRO A 77 -2.27 -2.64 25.85
C PRO A 77 -3.76 -2.47 26.17
N GLN A 78 -4.23 -1.25 26.43
CA GLN A 78 -5.65 -0.98 26.70
C GLN A 78 -6.55 -1.29 25.49
N HIS A 79 -6.00 -1.42 24.30
CA HIS A 79 -6.73 -1.76 23.08
C HIS A 79 -6.58 -3.23 22.68
N ALA A 80 -5.95 -4.07 23.52
CA ALA A 80 -5.66 -5.47 23.15
C ALA A 80 -6.91 -6.29 22.79
N ASP A 81 -8.05 -6.03 23.43
CA ASP A 81 -9.32 -6.70 23.12
C ASP A 81 -9.86 -6.37 21.72
N LEU A 82 -9.35 -5.30 21.12
CA LEU A 82 -9.66 -4.89 19.77
C LEU A 82 -8.66 -5.39 18.73
N ASP A 83 -7.62 -6.13 19.14
CA ASP A 83 -6.70 -6.79 18.21
C ASP A 83 -7.33 -8.05 17.60
N ILE A 84 -8.50 -7.87 17.01
CA ILE A 84 -9.30 -8.88 16.32
C ILE A 84 -9.33 -8.62 14.82
N SER A 85 -9.79 -9.61 14.06
CA SER A 85 -9.89 -9.47 12.61
C SER A 85 -10.95 -8.43 12.20
N VAL A 86 -10.73 -7.80 11.06
CA VAL A 86 -11.75 -6.93 10.45
C VAL A 86 -13.04 -7.71 10.19
N TYR A 87 -12.94 -9.00 9.83
CA TYR A 87 -14.11 -9.86 9.66
C TYR A 87 -14.93 -9.94 10.94
N ASP A 88 -14.32 -10.35 12.07
CA ASP A 88 -15.00 -10.49 13.34
C ASP A 88 -15.57 -9.17 13.81
N PHE A 89 -14.83 -8.08 13.64
CA PHE A 89 -15.30 -6.75 13.94
C PHE A 89 -16.54 -6.37 13.12
N LEU A 90 -16.51 -6.51 11.80
CA LEU A 90 -17.64 -6.17 10.93
C LEU A 90 -18.85 -7.07 11.22
N ARG A 91 -18.62 -8.36 11.49
CA ARG A 91 -19.66 -9.30 11.90
C ARG A 91 -20.34 -8.88 13.22
N SER A 92 -19.56 -8.46 14.21
CA SER A 92 -20.09 -7.96 15.48
C SER A 92 -20.95 -6.68 15.34
N ARG A 93 -20.75 -5.95 14.22
CA ARG A 93 -21.53 -4.74 13.86
C ARG A 93 -22.71 -5.04 12.95
N GLY A 94 -23.02 -6.31 12.70
CA GLY A 94 -24.18 -6.74 11.91
C GLY A 94 -23.95 -6.87 10.41
N ALA A 95 -22.71 -6.64 9.91
CA ALA A 95 -22.41 -6.84 8.51
C ALA A 95 -22.59 -8.30 8.10
N THR A 96 -23.21 -8.55 6.94
CA THR A 96 -23.37 -9.92 6.41
C THR A 96 -22.07 -10.42 5.78
N PRO A 97 -21.82 -11.75 5.71
CA PRO A 97 -20.67 -12.29 4.98
C PRO A 97 -20.62 -11.83 3.51
N ALA A 98 -21.78 -11.68 2.87
CA ALA A 98 -21.84 -11.20 1.49
C ALA A 98 -21.42 -9.72 1.36
N ALA A 99 -21.83 -8.87 2.30
CA ALA A 99 -21.41 -7.48 2.35
C ALA A 99 -19.90 -7.34 2.60
N ILE A 100 -19.35 -8.11 3.53
CA ILE A 100 -17.91 -8.14 3.82
C ILE A 100 -17.13 -8.59 2.58
N ARG A 101 -17.56 -9.68 1.95
CA ARG A 101 -16.92 -10.19 0.74
C ARG A 101 -16.87 -9.14 -0.35
N LEU A 102 -18.00 -8.54 -0.71
CA LEU A 102 -18.05 -7.58 -1.82
C LEU A 102 -17.40 -6.25 -1.46
N GLY A 103 -17.64 -5.72 -0.26
CA GLY A 103 -17.25 -4.36 0.11
C GLY A 103 -15.88 -4.26 0.80
N TYR A 104 -15.27 -5.39 1.18
CA TYR A 104 -13.96 -5.38 1.82
C TYR A 104 -12.96 -6.32 1.14
N GLU A 105 -13.31 -7.56 0.84
CA GLU A 105 -12.35 -8.56 0.34
C GLU A 105 -12.15 -8.48 -1.16
N THR A 106 -13.20 -8.12 -1.91
CA THR A 106 -13.13 -8.11 -3.37
C THR A 106 -12.48 -6.83 -3.88
N ASN A 107 -11.26 -6.96 -4.41
CA ASN A 107 -10.53 -5.89 -5.12
C ASN A 107 -10.48 -4.55 -4.39
N MET A 108 -10.33 -4.58 -3.08
CA MET A 108 -10.24 -3.37 -2.28
C MET A 108 -8.79 -2.86 -2.23
N PRO A 109 -8.51 -1.62 -2.72
CA PRO A 109 -7.14 -1.09 -2.78
C PRO A 109 -6.46 -1.00 -1.41
N TYR A 110 -7.21 -0.69 -0.36
CA TYR A 110 -6.69 -0.47 1.00
C TYR A 110 -6.85 -1.68 1.93
N GLY A 111 -7.52 -2.73 1.48
CA GLY A 111 -7.65 -3.96 2.24
C GLY A 111 -6.38 -4.79 2.23
N THR A 112 -6.45 -5.90 2.90
CA THR A 112 -5.41 -6.91 2.93
C THR A 112 -5.75 -8.06 1.99
N GLU A 113 -5.20 -9.23 2.24
CA GLU A 113 -5.52 -10.42 1.46
C GLU A 113 -6.96 -10.91 1.72
N SER A 114 -7.34 -10.94 3.00
CA SER A 114 -8.71 -11.19 3.45
C SER A 114 -9.05 -10.36 4.68
N SER A 115 -10.32 -10.27 5.01
CA SER A 115 -10.78 -9.58 6.22
C SER A 115 -10.32 -10.27 7.52
N HIS A 116 -9.89 -11.54 7.44
CA HIS A 116 -9.34 -12.30 8.57
C HIS A 116 -7.86 -12.00 8.84
N ASP A 117 -7.12 -11.44 7.87
CA ASP A 117 -5.68 -11.28 7.92
C ASP A 117 -5.20 -9.91 8.42
N VAL A 118 -6.10 -9.05 8.84
CA VAL A 118 -5.75 -7.72 9.33
C VAL A 118 -6.46 -7.38 10.62
N SER A 119 -5.73 -6.81 11.57
CA SER A 119 -6.29 -6.26 12.79
C SER A 119 -7.11 -5.00 12.52
N ILE A 120 -8.29 -4.90 13.15
CA ILE A 120 -9.10 -3.67 13.10
C ILE A 120 -8.35 -2.47 13.66
N LEU A 121 -7.48 -2.65 14.65
CA LEU A 121 -6.67 -1.58 15.22
C LEU A 121 -5.78 -0.91 14.18
N GLN A 122 -5.12 -1.70 13.31
CA GLN A 122 -4.30 -1.14 12.23
C GLN A 122 -5.13 -0.31 11.26
N LEU A 123 -6.31 -0.79 10.88
CA LEU A 123 -7.16 -0.05 9.93
C LEU A 123 -7.75 1.22 10.56
N ALA A 124 -8.12 1.17 11.83
CA ALA A 124 -8.55 2.35 12.58
C ALA A 124 -7.43 3.39 12.68
N PHE A 125 -6.19 2.95 12.90
CA PHE A 125 -5.01 3.83 12.86
C PHE A 125 -4.82 4.47 11.47
N VAL A 126 -4.85 3.68 10.41
CA VAL A 126 -4.69 4.19 9.02
C VAL A 126 -5.76 5.24 8.69
N ASP A 127 -7.00 4.98 9.08
CA ASP A 127 -8.10 5.91 8.85
C ASP A 127 -7.95 7.21 9.67
N HIS A 128 -7.56 7.08 10.95
CA HIS A 128 -7.32 8.23 11.82
C HIS A 128 -6.20 9.12 11.26
N TRP A 129 -5.09 8.53 10.86
CA TRP A 129 -3.97 9.23 10.23
C TRP A 129 -4.39 9.98 8.96
N GLN A 130 -5.16 9.34 8.09
CA GLN A 130 -5.66 9.99 6.88
C GLN A 130 -6.55 11.20 7.17
N ARG A 131 -7.40 11.11 8.19
CA ARG A 131 -8.29 12.24 8.59
C ARG A 131 -7.51 13.42 9.16
N ILE A 132 -6.50 13.17 9.99
CA ILE A 132 -5.64 14.24 10.52
C ILE A 132 -4.96 14.98 9.38
N ASN A 133 -4.35 14.25 8.45
CA ASN A 133 -3.67 14.85 7.30
C ASN A 133 -4.64 15.65 6.40
N GLN A 134 -5.85 15.13 6.15
CA GLN A 134 -6.85 15.87 5.39
C GLN A 134 -7.28 17.18 6.09
N ARG A 135 -7.38 17.19 7.42
CA ARG A 135 -7.71 18.40 8.20
C ARG A 135 -6.59 19.43 8.17
N GLN A 136 -5.33 19.00 8.19
CA GLN A 136 -4.17 19.89 8.12
C GLN A 136 -4.05 20.60 6.77
N LEU A 137 -4.57 19.99 5.69
CA LEU A 137 -4.60 20.58 4.35
C LEU A 137 -5.75 21.59 4.13
N GLY A 138 -6.62 21.80 5.12
CA GLY A 138 -7.77 22.71 5.03
C GLY A 138 -9.02 22.03 4.46
N ALA A 139 -10.20 22.46 4.96
CA ALA A 139 -11.49 21.97 4.48
C ALA A 139 -11.75 22.57 3.08
N GLY A 140 -11.51 21.84 2.02
CA GLY A 140 -11.82 22.23 0.65
C GLY A 140 -10.72 21.95 -0.36
N ASP A 141 -9.46 21.97 0.04
CA ASP A 141 -8.34 21.73 -0.87
C ASP A 141 -7.87 20.28 -0.82
N ARG A 142 -8.31 19.50 -1.80
CA ARG A 142 -7.77 18.16 -2.02
C ARG A 142 -6.44 18.29 -2.75
N PHE A 143 -5.36 18.49 -2.01
CA PHE A 143 -4.01 18.45 -2.56
C PHE A 143 -3.48 17.01 -2.56
N VAL A 144 -2.99 16.55 -3.70
CA VAL A 144 -2.27 15.29 -3.84
C VAL A 144 -0.87 15.61 -4.33
N GLY A 145 0.04 15.81 -3.38
CA GLY A 145 1.43 16.12 -3.70
C GLY A 145 2.17 14.95 -4.34
N ILE A 146 2.73 15.16 -5.52
CA ILE A 146 3.67 14.24 -6.16
C ILE A 146 4.92 15.02 -6.56
N PHE A 147 6.09 14.39 -6.44
CA PHE A 147 7.32 15.04 -6.90
C PHE A 147 7.35 15.14 -8.43
N GLU A 148 7.79 16.28 -8.96
CA GLU A 148 8.01 16.44 -10.40
C GLU A 148 9.04 15.41 -10.90
N GLY A 149 8.71 14.71 -12.00
CA GLY A 149 9.50 13.58 -12.49
C GLY A 149 9.29 12.27 -11.74
N GLY A 150 8.34 12.23 -10.80
CA GLY A 150 7.97 11.04 -10.02
C GLY A 150 8.62 10.99 -8.63
N ASN A 151 8.06 10.17 -7.75
CA ASN A 151 8.48 10.11 -6.34
C ASN A 151 9.93 9.62 -6.15
N GLN A 152 10.50 8.95 -7.13
CA GLN A 152 11.91 8.52 -7.14
C GLN A 152 12.89 9.70 -7.14
N GLN A 153 12.47 10.90 -7.56
CA GLN A 153 13.36 12.07 -7.59
C GLN A 153 13.82 12.48 -6.19
N LEU A 154 13.00 12.26 -5.17
CA LEU A 154 13.40 12.59 -3.79
C LEU A 154 14.54 11.70 -3.29
N PRO A 155 14.48 10.37 -3.28
CA PRO A 155 15.63 9.54 -2.86
C PRO A 155 16.87 9.76 -3.74
N ILE A 156 16.73 10.03 -5.04
CA ILE A 156 17.87 10.40 -5.91
C ILE A 156 18.53 11.70 -5.42
N ALA A 157 17.74 12.72 -5.11
CA ALA A 157 18.27 13.99 -4.59
C ALA A 157 18.90 13.84 -3.20
N MET A 158 18.35 12.96 -2.36
CA MET A 158 18.93 12.62 -1.06
C MET A 158 20.29 11.91 -1.22
N ALA A 159 20.36 10.92 -2.09
CA ALA A 159 21.57 10.15 -2.37
C ALA A 159 22.73 11.03 -2.84
N LYS A 160 22.46 12.06 -3.67
CA LYS A 160 23.47 13.03 -4.13
C LYS A 160 24.09 13.88 -3.00
N ARG A 161 23.48 13.90 -1.81
CA ARG A 161 23.97 14.67 -0.64
C ARG A 161 24.59 13.79 0.44
N LEU A 162 24.74 12.50 0.19
CA LEU A 162 25.47 11.63 1.11
C LEU A 162 26.95 11.98 1.09
N ASN A 163 27.56 11.99 2.28
CA ASN A 163 29.02 12.17 2.44
C ASN A 163 29.76 10.81 2.39
N GLY A 164 29.05 9.71 2.28
CA GLY A 164 29.58 8.35 2.19
C GLY A 164 29.29 7.70 0.85
N ASP A 165 29.78 6.48 0.66
CA ASP A 165 29.60 5.72 -0.55
C ASP A 165 28.16 5.23 -0.69
N LEU A 166 27.61 5.30 -1.91
CA LEU A 166 26.39 4.65 -2.32
C LEU A 166 26.74 3.41 -3.15
N LEU A 167 26.65 2.23 -2.56
CA LEU A 167 26.97 0.97 -3.19
C LEU A 167 25.69 0.29 -3.67
N LEU A 168 25.39 0.42 -4.96
CA LEU A 168 24.27 -0.27 -5.60
C LEU A 168 24.65 -1.72 -5.94
N ASP A 169 23.64 -2.54 -6.24
CA ASP A 169 23.80 -3.95 -6.61
C ASP A 169 24.52 -4.79 -5.53
N ARG A 170 24.32 -4.42 -4.26
CA ARG A 170 24.84 -5.12 -3.08
C ARG A 170 23.71 -5.77 -2.31
N HIS A 171 23.33 -6.98 -2.70
CA HIS A 171 22.29 -7.74 -2.02
C HIS A 171 22.81 -8.30 -0.70
N VAL A 172 22.32 -7.78 0.42
CA VAL A 172 22.73 -8.21 1.76
C VAL A 172 22.14 -9.59 2.06
N VAL A 173 22.99 -10.53 2.45
CA VAL A 173 22.61 -11.92 2.78
C VAL A 173 22.85 -12.29 4.24
N ALA A 174 23.72 -11.55 4.94
CA ALA A 174 23.95 -11.77 6.37
C ALA A 174 24.41 -10.49 7.08
N ILE A 175 24.02 -10.39 8.36
CA ILE A 175 24.48 -9.36 9.29
C ILE A 175 24.93 -10.08 10.57
N GLU A 176 26.23 -10.04 10.83
CA GLU A 176 26.89 -10.76 11.91
C GLU A 176 27.52 -9.79 12.90
N GLN A 177 27.25 -9.97 14.19
CA GLN A 177 27.71 -9.04 15.21
C GLN A 177 28.75 -9.69 16.13
N THR A 178 29.82 -8.98 16.40
CA THR A 178 30.80 -9.32 17.43
C THR A 178 30.75 -8.27 18.55
N LYS A 179 31.53 -8.47 19.60
CA LYS A 179 31.66 -7.46 20.67
C LYS A 179 32.18 -6.11 20.15
N GLU A 180 33.04 -6.14 19.15
CA GLU A 180 33.77 -4.95 18.67
C GLU A 180 33.09 -4.27 17.47
N ASN A 181 32.56 -5.04 16.52
CA ASN A 181 32.01 -4.51 15.28
C ASN A 181 30.80 -5.33 14.77
N ILE A 182 30.24 -4.85 13.67
CA ILE A 182 29.18 -5.55 12.92
C ILE A 182 29.65 -5.72 11.48
N LEU A 183 29.44 -6.90 10.94
CA LEU A 183 29.83 -7.31 9.59
C LEU A 183 28.57 -7.51 8.74
N VAL A 184 28.48 -6.81 7.61
CA VAL A 184 27.47 -7.02 6.59
C VAL A 184 28.09 -7.80 5.43
N ARG A 185 27.49 -8.92 5.05
CA ARG A 185 27.90 -9.73 3.88
C ARG A 185 26.89 -9.61 2.76
N CYS A 186 27.38 -9.44 1.55
CA CYS A 186 26.58 -9.38 0.34
C CYS A 186 26.74 -10.63 -0.53
N SER A 187 25.77 -10.88 -1.41
CA SER A 187 25.75 -12.07 -2.29
C SER A 187 26.87 -12.10 -3.32
N ASP A 188 27.47 -10.95 -3.64
CA ASP A 188 28.65 -10.84 -4.52
C ASP A 188 29.98 -11.18 -3.82
N GLY A 189 29.93 -11.57 -2.52
CA GLY A 189 31.09 -11.85 -1.69
C GLY A 189 31.69 -10.64 -0.99
N SER A 190 31.23 -9.42 -1.26
CA SER A 190 31.70 -8.22 -0.56
C SER A 190 31.35 -8.25 0.92
N ARG A 191 32.21 -7.62 1.74
CA ARG A 191 32.11 -7.59 3.19
C ARG A 191 32.35 -6.16 3.68
N HIS A 192 31.46 -5.67 4.54
CA HIS A 192 31.51 -4.32 5.07
C HIS A 192 31.50 -4.36 6.60
N HIS A 193 32.56 -3.82 7.22
CA HIS A 193 32.64 -3.67 8.67
C HIS A 193 32.18 -2.30 9.08
N ALA A 194 31.40 -2.22 10.17
CA ALA A 194 30.89 -0.95 10.69
C ALA A 194 30.83 -0.97 12.22
N ARG A 195 30.75 0.22 12.82
CA ARG A 195 30.47 0.40 14.26
C ARG A 195 28.99 0.18 14.57
N ALA A 196 28.13 0.53 13.62
CA ALA A 196 26.68 0.34 13.70
C ALA A 196 26.11 0.10 12.29
N VAL A 197 25.00 -0.61 12.19
CA VAL A 197 24.24 -0.82 10.96
C VAL A 197 22.80 -0.39 11.18
N VAL A 198 22.23 0.37 10.24
CA VAL A 198 20.80 0.66 10.19
C VAL A 198 20.17 -0.14 9.05
N SER A 199 19.27 -1.03 9.39
CA SER A 199 18.46 -1.75 8.41
C SER A 199 17.16 -0.99 8.15
N SER A 200 16.98 -0.53 6.91
CA SER A 200 15.72 0.04 6.41
C SER A 200 14.93 -0.95 5.58
N MET A 201 15.37 -2.21 5.53
CA MET A 201 14.68 -3.27 4.79
C MET A 201 13.32 -3.58 5.41
N PRO A 202 12.24 -3.72 4.61
CA PRO A 202 11.00 -4.27 5.12
C PRO A 202 11.22 -5.65 5.76
N PHE A 203 10.48 -5.99 6.82
CA PHE A 203 10.64 -7.28 7.47
C PHE A 203 10.30 -8.46 6.55
N THR A 204 9.48 -8.22 5.52
CA THR A 204 9.22 -9.18 4.45
C THR A 204 10.47 -9.58 3.67
N THR A 205 11.48 -8.71 3.60
CA THR A 205 12.78 -8.99 2.97
C THR A 205 13.84 -9.34 4.01
N LEU A 206 13.87 -8.66 5.15
CA LEU A 206 14.85 -8.91 6.21
C LEU A 206 14.83 -10.35 6.75
N ARG A 207 13.67 -11.01 6.74
CA ARG A 207 13.54 -12.42 7.17
C ARG A 207 14.38 -13.42 6.35
N HIS A 208 14.84 -13.00 5.18
CA HIS A 208 15.71 -13.79 4.32
C HIS A 208 17.19 -13.49 4.51
N VAL A 209 17.52 -12.55 5.39
CA VAL A 209 18.90 -12.19 5.77
C VAL A 209 19.27 -12.97 7.03
N HIS A 210 20.42 -13.64 7.00
CA HIS A 210 20.95 -14.31 8.19
C HIS A 210 21.37 -13.26 9.24
N LEU A 211 20.77 -13.33 10.43
CA LEU A 211 21.11 -12.45 11.56
C LEU A 211 21.82 -13.28 12.65
N ASP A 212 23.02 -12.88 13.03
CA ASP A 212 23.78 -13.52 14.10
C ASP A 212 24.38 -12.45 15.07
N PRO A 213 24.00 -12.50 16.36
CA PRO A 213 23.00 -13.34 17.00
C PRO A 213 21.57 -12.98 16.54
N LEU A 214 20.64 -13.91 16.75
CA LEU A 214 19.21 -13.65 16.49
C LEU A 214 18.70 -12.54 17.41
N PRO A 215 17.81 -11.66 16.93
CA PRO A 215 17.10 -10.69 17.76
C PRO A 215 16.28 -11.33 18.88
N ALA A 216 15.89 -10.55 19.88
CA ALA A 216 15.02 -10.99 20.97
C ALA A 216 13.75 -11.69 20.42
N PRO A 217 13.20 -12.69 21.12
CA PRO A 217 12.15 -13.58 20.58
C PRO A 217 10.95 -12.88 19.96
N LEU A 218 10.44 -11.80 20.57
CA LEU A 218 9.29 -11.06 20.02
C LEU A 218 9.66 -10.25 18.79
N GLN A 219 10.85 -9.67 18.74
CA GLN A 219 11.34 -8.96 17.56
C GLN A 219 11.62 -9.95 16.42
N ASN A 220 12.27 -11.08 16.71
CA ASN A 220 12.47 -12.12 15.70
C ASN A 220 11.13 -12.65 15.18
N ARG A 221 10.15 -12.88 16.06
CA ARG A 221 8.77 -13.24 15.64
C ARG A 221 8.19 -12.19 14.68
N ALA A 222 8.36 -10.90 14.98
CA ALA A 222 7.88 -9.82 14.11
C ALA A 222 8.57 -9.88 12.74
N ILE A 223 9.90 -10.02 12.70
CA ILE A 223 10.66 -10.13 11.44
C ILE A 223 10.15 -11.33 10.62
N GLN A 224 9.89 -12.47 11.25
CA GLN A 224 9.47 -13.68 10.55
C GLN A 224 8.01 -13.66 10.09
N THR A 225 7.13 -12.90 10.75
CA THR A 225 5.68 -13.05 10.56
C THR A 225 4.93 -11.81 10.10
N LEU A 226 5.54 -10.60 10.18
CA LEU A 226 4.88 -9.38 9.71
C LEU A 226 4.62 -9.48 8.20
N GLY A 227 3.38 -9.23 7.79
CA GLY A 227 2.96 -9.30 6.39
C GLY A 227 3.14 -7.99 5.63
N ALA A 228 2.96 -8.08 4.32
CA ALA A 228 2.76 -6.91 3.48
C ALA A 228 1.68 -7.22 2.44
N LYS A 229 1.00 -6.18 1.94
CA LYS A 229 -0.09 -6.36 0.98
C LYS A 229 0.45 -6.68 -0.41
N PRO A 230 -0.03 -7.77 -1.05
CA PRO A 230 0.29 -8.05 -2.45
C PRO A 230 -0.51 -7.13 -3.37
N ILE A 231 0.19 -6.49 -4.30
CA ILE A 231 -0.39 -5.67 -5.36
C ILE A 231 0.43 -5.88 -6.62
N THR A 232 -0.26 -6.08 -7.75
CA THR A 232 0.32 -6.04 -9.08
C THR A 232 -0.36 -4.94 -9.88
N GLN A 233 0.44 -4.04 -10.45
CA GLN A 233 -0.02 -2.90 -11.23
C GLN A 233 0.29 -3.09 -12.69
N PHE A 234 -0.69 -2.77 -13.54
CA PHE A 234 -0.53 -2.72 -14.99
C PHE A 234 -0.75 -1.28 -15.43
N HIS A 235 0.22 -0.71 -16.11
CA HIS A 235 0.13 0.62 -16.70
C HIS A 235 -0.17 0.47 -18.20
N LEU A 236 -1.34 0.92 -18.61
CA LEU A 236 -1.86 0.75 -19.95
C LEU A 236 -2.00 2.12 -20.62
N LEU A 237 -1.60 2.20 -21.90
CA LEU A 237 -1.80 3.36 -22.73
C LEU A 237 -3.00 3.14 -23.66
N PRO A 238 -4.02 3.98 -23.61
CA PRO A 238 -5.14 3.90 -24.54
C PRO A 238 -4.70 4.48 -25.90
N ARG A 239 -4.84 3.68 -26.96
CA ARG A 239 -4.57 4.11 -28.35
C ARG A 239 -5.68 5.01 -28.91
N ARG A 240 -6.85 4.96 -28.29
CA ARG A 240 -8.03 5.76 -28.60
C ARG A 240 -8.94 5.87 -27.37
N PRO A 241 -9.80 6.87 -27.29
CA PRO A 241 -10.72 7.06 -26.17
C PRO A 241 -11.95 6.15 -26.30
N PHE A 242 -11.77 4.83 -26.13
CA PHE A 242 -12.83 3.83 -26.29
C PHE A 242 -14.04 4.03 -25.34
N TRP A 243 -13.87 4.80 -24.28
CA TRP A 243 -14.95 5.21 -23.37
C TRP A 243 -15.94 6.20 -24.00
N ASP A 244 -15.59 6.82 -25.10
CA ASP A 244 -16.52 7.65 -25.87
C ASP A 244 -17.43 6.79 -26.76
N ASP A 245 -16.98 5.60 -27.16
CA ASP A 245 -17.75 4.67 -27.97
C ASP A 245 -18.86 3.98 -27.15
N ASP A 246 -18.60 3.66 -25.87
CA ASP A 246 -19.57 2.99 -24.99
C ASP A 246 -20.25 3.94 -23.98
N GLY A 247 -19.82 5.20 -23.91
CA GLY A 247 -20.39 6.23 -23.05
C GLY A 247 -20.13 6.03 -21.55
N LEU A 248 -19.23 5.11 -21.18
CA LEU A 248 -18.91 4.80 -19.79
C LEU A 248 -17.67 5.58 -19.32
N SER A 249 -17.49 5.70 -18.00
CA SER A 249 -16.26 6.28 -17.44
C SER A 249 -15.02 5.47 -17.85
N PRO A 250 -13.88 6.11 -18.18
CA PRO A 250 -12.63 5.39 -18.40
C PRO A 250 -12.14 4.66 -17.15
N ALA A 251 -12.42 5.19 -15.97
CA ALA A 251 -12.15 4.53 -14.69
C ALA A 251 -13.35 3.68 -14.25
N PHE A 252 -13.10 2.48 -13.74
CA PHE A 252 -14.14 1.59 -13.23
C PHE A 252 -13.59 0.59 -12.19
N TRP A 253 -14.50 -0.03 -11.49
CA TRP A 253 -14.22 -1.13 -10.58
C TRP A 253 -14.94 -2.40 -11.04
N THR A 254 -14.32 -3.55 -10.84
CA THR A 254 -14.91 -4.86 -11.14
C THR A 254 -14.63 -5.85 -10.01
N ASP A 255 -15.54 -6.81 -9.82
CA ASP A 255 -15.32 -7.98 -8.97
C ASP A 255 -14.42 -9.04 -9.65
N GLY A 256 -14.05 -8.84 -10.92
CA GLY A 256 -13.16 -9.69 -11.68
C GLY A 256 -11.67 -9.39 -11.47
N LEU A 257 -10.81 -9.99 -12.32
CA LEU A 257 -9.36 -9.93 -12.21
C LEU A 257 -8.78 -8.52 -12.37
N ALA A 258 -9.38 -7.69 -13.21
CA ALA A 258 -8.89 -6.32 -13.44
C ALA A 258 -8.99 -5.41 -12.21
N GLY A 259 -9.80 -5.80 -11.20
CA GLY A 259 -9.86 -5.09 -9.92
C GLY A 259 -10.32 -3.64 -10.05
N SER A 260 -9.40 -2.70 -9.81
CA SER A 260 -9.68 -1.27 -9.94
C SER A 260 -8.90 -0.67 -11.11
N VAL A 261 -9.60 -0.14 -12.09
CA VAL A 261 -9.02 0.58 -13.22
C VAL A 261 -9.13 2.08 -12.97
N LEU A 262 -8.00 2.73 -12.78
CA LEU A 262 -7.89 4.17 -12.54
C LEU A 262 -7.51 4.87 -13.85
N ALA A 263 -8.19 5.94 -14.17
CA ALA A 263 -7.84 6.79 -15.32
C ALA A 263 -6.95 7.94 -14.85
N ASN A 264 -5.71 7.94 -15.32
CA ASN A 264 -4.79 9.03 -15.09
C ASN A 264 -5.00 10.10 -16.16
N ARG A 265 -5.07 11.35 -15.73
CA ARG A 265 -5.38 12.47 -16.60
C ARG A 265 -4.21 13.42 -16.73
N ASP A 266 -4.18 14.17 -17.79
CA ASP A 266 -3.26 15.28 -17.91
C ASP A 266 -3.60 16.35 -16.84
N PRO A 267 -2.65 16.75 -15.98
CA PRO A 267 -2.91 17.76 -14.97
C PRO A 267 -3.29 19.14 -15.55
N LYS A 268 -2.87 19.44 -16.80
CA LYS A 268 -3.17 20.69 -17.49
C LYS A 268 -4.50 20.65 -18.23
N ASP A 269 -4.90 19.46 -18.66
CA ASP A 269 -6.20 19.20 -19.28
C ASP A 269 -6.84 17.94 -18.68
N PRO A 270 -7.58 18.05 -17.55
CA PRO A 270 -8.20 16.91 -16.89
C PRO A 270 -9.26 16.17 -17.72
N LYS A 271 -9.63 16.64 -18.89
CA LYS A 271 -10.49 15.92 -19.83
C LYS A 271 -9.72 14.84 -20.60
N THR A 272 -8.43 15.04 -20.79
CA THR A 272 -7.55 14.11 -21.50
C THR A 272 -7.07 12.99 -20.57
N VAL A 273 -7.43 11.74 -20.87
CA VAL A 273 -6.91 10.55 -20.19
C VAL A 273 -5.60 10.14 -20.87
N THR A 274 -4.51 10.13 -20.10
CA THR A 274 -3.17 9.82 -20.60
C THR A 274 -2.80 8.36 -20.44
N SER A 275 -3.30 7.70 -19.39
CA SER A 275 -3.05 6.28 -19.15
C SER A 275 -4.12 5.68 -18.23
N LEU A 276 -4.18 4.36 -18.19
CA LEU A 276 -4.95 3.61 -17.22
C LEU A 276 -3.98 2.85 -16.31
N THR A 277 -4.21 2.92 -15.00
CA THR A 277 -3.52 2.07 -14.03
C THR A 277 -4.50 1.04 -13.48
N VAL A 278 -4.20 -0.23 -13.72
CA VAL A 278 -5.00 -1.35 -13.20
C VAL A 278 -4.36 -1.83 -11.91
N TRP A 279 -5.12 -1.86 -10.83
CA TRP A 279 -4.70 -2.33 -9.52
C TRP A 279 -5.32 -3.69 -9.24
N CYS A 280 -4.52 -4.73 -9.38
CA CYS A 280 -4.87 -6.08 -8.96
C CYS A 280 -4.34 -6.31 -7.56
N SER A 281 -5.22 -6.66 -6.63
CA SER A 281 -4.89 -6.75 -5.20
C SER A 281 -5.09 -8.17 -4.67
N ALA A 282 -4.36 -8.52 -3.62
CA ALA A 282 -4.55 -9.73 -2.83
C ALA A 282 -4.51 -11.02 -3.71
N ALA A 283 -5.53 -11.85 -3.64
CA ALA A 283 -5.61 -13.12 -4.38
C ALA A 283 -5.47 -12.93 -5.91
N ASN A 284 -6.01 -11.84 -6.47
CA ASN A 284 -5.89 -11.55 -7.90
C ASN A 284 -4.44 -11.20 -8.29
N ALA A 285 -3.72 -10.43 -7.46
CA ALA A 285 -2.31 -10.16 -7.68
C ALA A 285 -1.51 -11.47 -7.69
N ARG A 286 -1.66 -12.32 -6.67
CA ARG A 286 -0.96 -13.61 -6.59
C ARG A 286 -1.34 -14.58 -7.69
N PHE A 287 -2.59 -14.55 -8.17
CA PHE A 287 -2.98 -15.32 -9.32
C PHE A 287 -2.21 -14.90 -10.58
N LEU A 288 -2.15 -13.59 -10.85
CA LEU A 288 -1.47 -13.02 -12.00
C LEU A 288 0.06 -13.19 -11.93
N ASP A 289 0.62 -13.14 -10.73
CA ASP A 289 2.05 -13.32 -10.49
C ASP A 289 2.59 -14.74 -10.80
N ARG A 290 1.70 -15.69 -11.06
CA ARG A 290 2.07 -17.04 -11.55
C ARG A 290 2.47 -17.08 -13.04
N TYR A 291 2.17 -16.00 -13.75
CA TYR A 291 2.43 -15.84 -15.18
C TYR A 291 3.64 -14.93 -15.43
N SER A 292 4.15 -14.94 -16.65
CA SER A 292 5.05 -13.89 -17.09
C SER A 292 4.32 -12.55 -17.11
N GLU A 293 5.05 -11.42 -16.99
CA GLU A 293 4.44 -10.08 -17.05
C GLU A 293 3.63 -9.88 -18.33
N ALA A 294 4.13 -10.38 -19.47
CA ALA A 294 3.45 -10.29 -20.75
C ALA A 294 2.15 -11.11 -20.77
N ASP A 295 2.14 -12.32 -20.17
CA ASP A 295 0.96 -13.15 -20.10
C ASP A 295 -0.07 -12.58 -19.13
N ALA A 296 0.38 -12.13 -17.95
CA ALA A 296 -0.47 -11.47 -16.97
C ALA A 296 -1.15 -10.22 -17.57
N ALA A 297 -0.40 -9.42 -18.32
CA ALA A 297 -0.94 -8.25 -19.00
C ALA A 297 -1.98 -8.64 -20.07
N ARG A 298 -1.73 -9.69 -20.85
CA ARG A 298 -2.71 -10.21 -21.82
C ARG A 298 -4.00 -10.68 -21.14
N ILE A 299 -3.90 -11.37 -19.99
CA ILE A 299 -5.06 -11.81 -19.21
C ILE A 299 -5.87 -10.60 -18.72
N VAL A 300 -5.23 -9.59 -18.18
CA VAL A 300 -5.89 -8.37 -17.68
C VAL A 300 -6.55 -7.58 -18.82
N ILE A 301 -5.86 -7.42 -19.95
CA ILE A 301 -6.43 -6.74 -21.13
C ILE A 301 -7.63 -7.52 -21.67
N ALA A 302 -7.53 -8.83 -21.80
CA ALA A 302 -8.65 -9.68 -22.25
C ALA A 302 -9.86 -9.57 -21.33
N GLU A 303 -9.65 -9.47 -20.00
CA GLU A 303 -10.73 -9.23 -19.05
C GLU A 303 -11.37 -7.85 -19.25
N ILE A 304 -10.58 -6.80 -19.46
CA ILE A 304 -11.09 -5.44 -19.74
C ILE A 304 -11.88 -5.45 -21.05
N GLU A 305 -11.38 -6.08 -22.10
CA GLU A 305 -12.05 -6.17 -23.42
C GLU A 305 -13.35 -7.03 -23.36
N ARG A 306 -13.38 -8.03 -22.49
CA ARG A 306 -14.58 -8.82 -22.22
C ARG A 306 -15.66 -7.99 -21.51
N LEU A 307 -15.26 -7.19 -20.51
CA LEU A 307 -16.18 -6.30 -19.78
C LEU A 307 -16.63 -5.12 -20.65
N ARG A 308 -15.73 -4.61 -21.49
CA ARG A 308 -15.90 -3.42 -22.34
C ARG A 308 -15.49 -3.73 -23.77
N PRO A 309 -16.38 -4.29 -24.61
CA PRO A 309 -16.06 -4.59 -26.02
C PRO A 309 -15.52 -3.41 -26.84
N ALA A 310 -15.86 -2.17 -26.45
CA ALA A 310 -15.31 -0.97 -27.03
C ALA A 310 -13.77 -0.83 -26.82
N ALA A 311 -13.21 -1.47 -25.80
CA ALA A 311 -11.77 -1.45 -25.51
C ALA A 311 -10.95 -2.39 -26.42
N ARG A 312 -11.57 -3.22 -27.24
CA ARG A 312 -10.85 -4.20 -28.09
C ARG A 312 -9.79 -3.54 -28.96
N GLY A 313 -8.55 -4.01 -28.80
CA GLY A 313 -7.39 -3.50 -29.53
C GLY A 313 -7.01 -2.04 -29.20
N ALA A 314 -7.62 -1.45 -28.18
CA ALA A 314 -7.38 -0.06 -27.79
C ALA A 314 -6.33 0.10 -26.70
N LEU A 315 -5.80 -0.98 -26.12
CA LEU A 315 -4.90 -0.93 -24.97
C LEU A 315 -3.52 -1.46 -25.33
N GLU A 316 -2.50 -0.72 -24.92
CA GLU A 316 -1.10 -1.09 -25.02
C GLU A 316 -0.47 -1.14 -23.63
N VAL A 317 0.39 -2.13 -23.38
CA VAL A 317 1.09 -2.27 -22.09
C VAL A 317 2.30 -1.36 -22.07
N ALA A 318 2.34 -0.41 -21.14
CA ALA A 318 3.51 0.43 -20.91
C ALA A 318 4.46 -0.19 -19.87
N ALA A 319 3.89 -0.76 -18.79
CA ALA A 319 4.67 -1.42 -17.74
C ALA A 319 3.78 -2.36 -16.92
N VAL A 320 4.41 -3.36 -16.32
CA VAL A 320 3.84 -4.22 -15.28
C VAL A 320 4.77 -4.19 -14.09
N HIS A 321 4.23 -4.13 -12.88
CA HIS A 321 5.03 -4.23 -11.67
C HIS A 321 4.28 -5.00 -10.59
N SER A 322 4.88 -6.10 -10.13
CA SER A 322 4.42 -6.84 -8.96
C SER A 322 5.25 -6.47 -7.74
N TRP A 323 4.63 -5.85 -6.76
CA TRP A 323 5.30 -5.49 -5.51
C TRP A 323 5.64 -6.71 -4.64
N GLU A 324 4.84 -7.79 -4.70
CA GLU A 324 5.14 -9.01 -3.94
C GLU A 324 6.32 -9.78 -4.52
N ARG A 325 6.50 -9.74 -5.85
CA ARG A 325 7.63 -10.38 -6.53
C ARG A 325 8.91 -9.55 -6.53
N ASP A 326 8.81 -8.27 -6.19
CA ASP A 326 9.98 -7.41 -6.04
C ASP A 326 10.82 -7.92 -4.84
N PRO A 327 12.06 -8.39 -5.06
CA PRO A 327 12.87 -8.99 -4.00
C PRO A 327 13.33 -7.99 -2.94
N HIS A 328 13.20 -6.69 -3.20
CA HIS A 328 13.59 -5.63 -2.28
C HIS A 328 12.41 -5.04 -1.48
N ALA A 329 11.19 -5.28 -1.94
CA ALA A 329 9.95 -4.83 -1.27
C ALA A 329 9.16 -5.99 -0.68
N ALA A 330 8.96 -7.08 -1.43
CA ALA A 330 8.16 -8.25 -1.07
C ALA A 330 6.77 -7.88 -0.54
N GLY A 331 6.12 -6.96 -1.25
CA GLY A 331 4.82 -6.39 -0.94
C GLY A 331 4.83 -4.86 -0.87
N THR A 332 3.69 -4.27 -0.54
CA THR A 332 3.55 -2.81 -0.44
C THR A 332 3.76 -2.33 1.01
N TRP A 333 2.72 -2.01 1.73
CA TRP A 333 2.83 -1.57 3.13
C TRP A 333 2.64 -2.72 4.11
N ALA A 334 3.18 -2.54 5.32
CA ALA A 334 3.11 -3.53 6.39
C ALA A 334 1.66 -3.80 6.84
N ILE A 335 1.41 -5.06 7.17
CA ILE A 335 0.13 -5.55 7.67
C ILE A 335 0.33 -6.27 8.99
N PHE A 336 -0.42 -5.84 10.00
CA PHE A 336 -0.52 -6.51 11.29
C PHE A 336 -1.77 -7.39 11.32
N ARG A 337 -1.56 -8.69 11.47
CA ARG A 337 -2.64 -9.66 11.69
C ARG A 337 -3.20 -9.56 13.11
N PRO A 338 -4.40 -10.09 13.37
CA PRO A 338 -4.89 -10.23 14.73
C PRO A 338 -3.86 -10.87 15.65
N GLY A 339 -3.67 -10.31 16.84
CA GLY A 339 -2.66 -10.75 17.81
C GLY A 339 -1.22 -10.30 17.50
N GLN A 340 -1.00 -9.48 16.48
CA GLN A 340 0.33 -8.95 16.13
C GLN A 340 0.54 -7.48 16.51
N VAL A 341 -0.51 -6.74 16.86
CA VAL A 341 -0.38 -5.31 17.16
C VAL A 341 0.55 -5.07 18.36
N ALA A 342 0.54 -5.95 19.36
CA ALA A 342 1.48 -5.88 20.48
C ALA A 342 2.96 -5.99 20.07
N LEU A 343 3.28 -6.56 18.89
CA LEU A 343 4.66 -6.63 18.38
C LEU A 343 5.19 -5.25 17.97
N THR A 344 4.32 -4.26 17.73
CA THR A 344 4.71 -2.90 17.34
C THR A 344 5.77 -2.31 18.26
N SER A 345 5.65 -2.52 19.57
CA SER A 345 6.63 -2.03 20.56
C SER A 345 8.02 -2.71 20.48
N HIS A 346 8.17 -3.72 19.64
CA HIS A 346 9.42 -4.46 19.46
C HIS A 346 10.09 -4.23 18.09
N LEU A 347 9.37 -3.68 17.09
CA LEU A 347 9.86 -3.58 15.72
C LEU A 347 11.10 -2.68 15.61
N ALA A 348 11.08 -1.56 16.29
CA ALA A 348 12.10 -0.52 16.22
C ALA A 348 13.26 -0.73 17.20
N LYS A 349 13.15 -1.66 18.16
CA LYS A 349 14.16 -1.84 19.21
C LYS A 349 15.52 -2.18 18.61
N PRO A 350 16.59 -1.48 18.99
CA PRO A 350 17.93 -1.86 18.58
C PRO A 350 18.28 -3.28 19.03
N HIS A 351 19.00 -3.99 18.20
CA HIS A 351 19.58 -5.29 18.52
C HIS A 351 21.11 -5.16 18.54
N ASN A 352 21.67 -4.83 19.71
CA ASN A 352 23.08 -4.47 19.90
C ASN A 352 23.48 -3.30 18.97
N LYS A 353 24.27 -3.59 17.91
CA LYS A 353 24.75 -2.61 16.93
C LYS A 353 23.88 -2.54 15.66
N LEU A 354 22.81 -3.31 15.59
CA LEU A 354 21.85 -3.30 14.50
C LEU A 354 20.60 -2.52 14.90
N PHE A 355 20.31 -1.47 14.16
CA PHE A 355 19.18 -0.57 14.34
C PHE A 355 18.18 -0.75 13.19
N PHE A 356 16.89 -0.43 13.44
CA PHE A 356 15.82 -0.67 12.48
C PHE A 356 15.03 0.61 12.20
N CYS A 357 14.80 0.88 10.93
CA CYS A 357 13.87 1.91 10.46
C CYS A 357 13.04 1.40 9.27
N GLY A 358 12.18 2.22 8.74
CA GLY A 358 11.26 1.91 7.66
C GLY A 358 9.81 2.14 8.06
N GLU A 359 8.92 2.18 7.09
CA GLU A 359 7.48 2.46 7.27
C GLU A 359 6.84 1.58 8.35
N HIS A 360 7.22 0.31 8.41
CA HIS A 360 6.69 -0.68 9.34
C HIS A 360 7.12 -0.46 10.81
N THR A 361 8.12 0.37 11.07
CA THR A 361 8.64 0.67 12.43
C THR A 361 8.14 2.00 12.98
N ALA A 362 7.39 2.77 12.20
CA ALA A 362 6.79 4.02 12.64
C ALA A 362 5.52 3.79 13.48
N LEU A 363 5.23 4.70 14.39
CA LEU A 363 4.09 4.61 15.31
C LEU A 363 2.95 5.56 14.93
N ALA A 364 3.26 6.76 14.44
CA ALA A 364 2.28 7.83 14.24
C ALA A 364 2.01 8.17 12.78
N ALA A 365 2.83 7.73 11.84
CA ALA A 365 2.72 8.05 10.44
C ALA A 365 2.58 6.81 9.52
N ARG A 366 2.29 7.04 8.23
CA ARG A 366 2.16 6.04 7.18
C ARG A 366 2.91 6.45 5.91
N GLY A 367 3.30 5.44 5.10
CA GLY A 367 3.94 5.67 3.82
C GLY A 367 5.28 6.40 3.92
N MET A 368 5.51 7.38 3.09
CA MET A 368 6.76 8.14 3.10
C MET A 368 6.99 8.91 4.41
N GLU A 369 5.94 9.47 5.02
CA GLU A 369 6.06 10.15 6.31
C GLU A 369 6.52 9.19 7.41
N ALA A 370 6.03 7.96 7.41
CA ALA A 370 6.49 6.93 8.34
C ALA A 370 7.98 6.57 8.15
N ALA A 371 8.42 6.54 6.89
CA ALA A 371 9.84 6.32 6.61
C ALA A 371 10.72 7.46 7.16
N PHE A 372 10.26 8.71 7.06
CA PHE A 372 10.95 9.86 7.66
C PHE A 372 10.92 9.85 9.18
N GLU A 373 9.74 9.62 9.80
CA GLU A 373 9.60 9.46 11.25
C GLU A 373 10.60 8.45 11.79
N SER A 374 10.65 7.28 11.19
CA SER A 374 11.53 6.20 11.62
C SER A 374 13.02 6.52 11.38
N ALA A 375 13.35 7.28 10.32
CA ALA A 375 14.71 7.68 10.03
C ALA A 375 15.23 8.73 11.02
N GLU A 376 14.38 9.69 11.42
CA GLU A 376 14.74 10.68 12.45
C GLU A 376 14.99 10.01 13.79
N ARG A 377 14.09 9.10 14.22
CA ARG A 377 14.26 8.33 15.46
C ARG A 377 15.55 7.53 15.45
N VAL A 378 15.79 6.72 14.42
CA VAL A 378 16.96 5.83 14.37
C VAL A 378 18.27 6.62 14.28
N SER A 379 18.26 7.81 13.67
CA SER A 379 19.44 8.68 13.61
C SER A 379 19.88 9.13 15.01
N LEU A 380 18.93 9.50 15.86
CA LEU A 380 19.19 9.85 17.26
C LEU A 380 19.69 8.65 18.07
N GLU A 381 19.06 7.48 17.92
CA GLU A 381 19.48 6.24 18.58
C GLU A 381 20.93 5.86 18.25
N VAL A 382 21.31 5.98 16.96
CA VAL A 382 22.69 5.68 16.52
C VAL A 382 23.69 6.70 17.05
N LEU A 383 23.36 7.99 17.05
CA LEU A 383 24.22 9.03 17.60
C LEU A 383 24.46 8.80 19.10
N ASP A 384 23.44 8.49 19.86
CA ASP A 384 23.54 8.18 21.28
C ASP A 384 24.40 6.92 21.54
N ALA A 385 24.22 5.88 20.74
CA ALA A 385 24.97 4.64 20.86
C ALA A 385 26.46 4.74 20.47
N LEU A 386 26.83 5.74 19.66
CA LEU A 386 28.20 5.96 19.17
C LEU A 386 28.96 7.06 19.93
N SER A 387 28.26 7.84 20.78
CA SER A 387 28.87 8.85 21.67
C SER A 387 29.54 8.19 22.89
#